data_1557f4513da244a0f276abb4e80d0ab6
#
_entry.id   1557f4513da244a0f276abb4e80d0ab6
#
_cell.length_a   1.000
_cell.length_b   1.000
_cell.length_c   1.000
_cell.angle_alpha   90.00
_cell.angle_beta   90.00
_cell.angle_gamma   90.00
#
_symmetry.space_group_name_H-M   'P 1'
#
loop_
_entity.id
_entity.type
_entity.pdbx_description
1 polymer ?
#
loop_
_entity_poly.entity_id
_entity_poly.type
_entity_poly.pdbx_seq_one_letter_code
_entity_poly.pdbx_strand_id
1 'polypeptide(L)'
;MRFLFAFCLAAALATALPTGVRGASVSVPVPSVENAGGTVIVRQPDGAASLVGVTLIVRAGLDRQTMRQNGLAALVAETIVRTPVNGIALEDAIAARGGSIRFTIDPGDVRFYVEALAEDAPAVLDLFRAALAAPDFSPATIRDARAVLVRQIAQVQQVALQVGIDMLNAASSRQANAGLPELGTPASLAQFFSEDARSFYRAYYRRGGAVVSAAGRLDTLTPESLAALAGALPAGTTSPVPVRVPQLSGATHEIVAHRDIASPWLIAQYPAPNVNSRDFGPMLVLAAFVRRTLSDIAQVPGVVSPTFASRSVGTVYAYDRAPATLVLYVNGGLIGNPSRAFATALSVVSVLAASRLQGSIDEFKAEAAGDFANDATTLETRTWLAAVFSTGSASPDFINRALAAISSTTPEDVQRVARSYLGNPTIALVLPRGTNLQD
;
A
#
# COMPACT_ATOMS: atom_id res chain seq x y z
N MET A 1 17.79 -16.64 0.54
CA MET A 1 16.96 -17.69 -0.04
C MET A 1 16.03 -18.24 1.04
N ARG A 2 15.08 -17.45 1.53
CA ARG A 2 14.01 -17.83 2.49
C ARG A 2 12.97 -16.71 2.59
N PHE A 3 12.15 -16.49 1.55
CA PHE A 3 10.93 -15.70 1.61
C PHE A 3 9.96 -16.19 0.52
N LEU A 4 9.48 -17.42 0.71
CA LEU A 4 8.44 -18.01 -0.13
C LEU A 4 7.83 -19.20 0.63
N PHE A 5 7.28 -19.00 1.85
CA PHE A 5 6.43 -19.99 2.50
C PHE A 5 5.68 -19.35 3.68
N ALA A 6 4.59 -18.67 3.37
CA ALA A 6 3.54 -18.39 4.35
C ALA A 6 2.19 -18.11 3.64
N PHE A 7 1.84 -18.94 2.65
CA PHE A 7 0.53 -18.89 2.02
C PHE A 7 0.06 -20.30 1.68
N CYS A 8 -0.11 -21.15 2.67
CA CYS A 8 -0.84 -22.41 2.56
C CYS A 8 -1.02 -22.97 3.96
N LEU A 9 -2.11 -22.61 4.63
CA LEU A 9 -2.88 -23.51 5.54
C LEU A 9 -4.06 -22.75 6.13
N ALA A 10 -5.14 -22.64 5.40
CA ALA A 10 -6.48 -22.38 5.95
C ALA A 10 -7.53 -22.82 4.94
N ALA A 11 -7.55 -24.11 4.65
CA ALA A 11 -8.64 -24.73 3.91
C ALA A 11 -8.89 -26.09 4.59
N ALA A 12 -9.71 -26.10 5.61
CA ALA A 12 -10.59 -27.21 6.02
C ALA A 12 -11.10 -26.96 7.44
N LEU A 13 -12.24 -26.30 7.59
CA LEU A 13 -13.24 -26.56 8.65
C LEU A 13 -14.54 -25.82 8.27
N ALA A 14 -15.21 -26.31 7.25
CA ALA A 14 -16.61 -26.02 7.03
C ALA A 14 -17.41 -27.10 7.74
N THR A 15 -17.75 -26.89 9.01
CA THR A 15 -18.80 -27.66 9.67
C THR A 15 -19.64 -26.73 10.53
N ALA A 16 -20.93 -26.62 10.14
CA ALA A 16 -22.08 -26.22 10.93
C ALA A 16 -21.90 -24.98 11.83
N LEU A 17 -22.17 -23.80 11.28
CA LEU A 17 -22.44 -22.62 12.11
C LEU A 17 -23.87 -22.72 12.66
N PRO A 18 -24.07 -22.62 13.98
CA PRO A 18 -25.40 -22.47 14.54
C PRO A 18 -25.98 -21.12 14.12
N THR A 19 -27.15 -21.14 13.54
CA THR A 19 -27.99 -19.97 13.26
C THR A 19 -28.26 -19.23 14.56
N GLY A 20 -27.59 -18.09 14.79
CA GLY A 20 -27.88 -17.25 15.95
C GLY A 20 -26.74 -16.49 16.60
N VAL A 21 -25.55 -16.41 15.99
CA VAL A 21 -24.50 -15.51 16.50
C VAL A 21 -24.82 -14.10 16.02
N ARG A 22 -25.49 -13.30 16.84
CA ARG A 22 -25.42 -11.84 16.73
C ARG A 22 -23.95 -11.48 16.84
N GLY A 23 -23.37 -11.02 15.74
CA GLY A 23 -21.97 -10.66 15.68
C GLY A 23 -21.64 -9.68 16.81
N ALA A 24 -20.76 -10.10 17.73
CA ALA A 24 -20.16 -9.18 18.66
C ALA A 24 -19.53 -8.05 17.82
N SER A 25 -19.90 -6.81 18.10
CA SER A 25 -19.29 -5.66 17.46
C SER A 25 -17.79 -5.67 17.81
N VAL A 26 -16.94 -6.00 16.84
CA VAL A 26 -15.50 -5.92 17.01
C VAL A 26 -15.17 -4.44 17.17
N SER A 27 -14.85 -4.02 18.39
CA SER A 27 -14.34 -2.68 18.67
C SER A 27 -12.83 -2.74 18.78
N VAL A 28 -12.13 -1.97 17.95
CA VAL A 28 -10.69 -1.83 18.00
C VAL A 28 -10.34 -0.67 18.94
N PRO A 29 -9.35 -0.82 19.85
CA PRO A 29 -8.93 0.30 20.70
C PRO A 29 -8.59 1.53 19.88
N VAL A 30 -9.14 2.68 20.27
CA VAL A 30 -8.88 3.95 19.59
C VAL A 30 -7.45 4.40 19.91
N PRO A 31 -6.63 4.77 18.90
CA PRO A 31 -5.30 5.29 19.13
C PRO A 31 -5.35 6.60 19.94
N SER A 32 -4.41 6.79 20.85
CA SER A 32 -4.15 8.11 21.42
C SER A 32 -3.34 8.95 20.42
N VAL A 33 -3.69 10.24 20.32
CA VAL A 33 -2.97 11.22 19.48
C VAL A 33 -2.49 12.35 20.36
N GLU A 34 -1.19 12.56 20.35
CA GLU A 34 -0.53 13.57 21.19
C GLU A 34 0.40 14.42 20.32
N ASN A 35 0.72 15.61 20.79
CA ASN A 35 1.73 16.46 20.15
C ASN A 35 2.90 16.63 21.13
N ALA A 36 4.03 16.03 20.80
CA ALA A 36 5.25 16.13 21.60
C ALA A 36 6.35 16.80 20.78
N GLY A 37 6.86 17.93 21.25
CA GLY A 37 7.93 18.68 20.57
C GLY A 37 7.60 19.15 19.15
N GLY A 38 6.29 19.34 18.82
CA GLY A 38 5.82 19.72 17.49
C GLY A 38 5.65 18.55 16.51
N THR A 39 5.84 17.32 16.99
CA THR A 39 5.61 16.07 16.22
C THR A 39 4.30 15.44 16.66
N VAL A 40 3.52 14.97 15.70
CA VAL A 40 2.30 14.19 15.99
C VAL A 40 2.71 12.76 16.32
N ILE A 41 2.32 12.32 17.51
CA ILE A 41 2.58 10.97 18.03
C ILE A 41 1.25 10.24 18.11
N VAL A 42 1.19 9.07 17.48
CA VAL A 42 0.01 8.20 17.50
C VAL A 42 0.37 6.90 18.20
N ARG A 43 -0.39 6.50 19.21
CA ARG A 43 -0.06 5.31 20.02
C ARG A 43 -1.24 4.37 20.13
N GLN A 44 -0.97 3.09 19.90
CA GLN A 44 -1.92 1.98 20.09
C GLN A 44 -1.29 0.92 21.02
N PRO A 45 -1.31 1.12 22.33
CA PRO A 45 -0.75 0.16 23.27
C PRO A 45 -1.53 -1.16 23.26
N ASP A 46 -0.79 -2.25 23.28
CA ASP A 46 -1.31 -3.61 23.39
C ASP A 46 -0.44 -4.39 24.38
N GLY A 47 -0.90 -4.51 25.60
CA GLY A 47 -0.15 -5.17 26.68
C GLY A 47 0.03 -6.69 26.49
N ALA A 48 -0.74 -7.32 25.59
CA ALA A 48 -0.60 -8.73 25.26
C ALA A 48 0.46 -8.99 24.18
N ALA A 49 0.88 -7.96 23.44
CA ALA A 49 1.90 -8.10 22.41
C ALA A 49 3.29 -8.29 23.03
N SER A 50 4.16 -9.03 22.33
CA SER A 50 5.59 -9.13 22.65
C SER A 50 6.44 -8.18 21.81
N LEU A 51 5.89 -7.69 20.70
CA LEU A 51 6.56 -6.84 19.73
C LEU A 51 6.06 -5.40 19.81
N VAL A 52 6.90 -4.52 19.31
CA VAL A 52 6.60 -3.12 19.03
C VAL A 52 6.84 -2.86 17.56
N GLY A 53 5.85 -2.25 16.89
CA GLY A 53 6.01 -1.64 15.58
C GLY A 53 6.02 -0.12 15.69
N VAL A 54 6.95 0.54 15.01
CA VAL A 54 7.04 2.00 14.94
C VAL A 54 7.14 2.45 13.49
N THR A 55 6.24 3.31 13.07
CA THR A 55 6.26 3.95 11.74
C THR A 55 6.62 5.42 11.88
N LEU A 56 7.66 5.84 11.16
CA LEU A 56 8.00 7.26 10.95
C LEU A 56 7.59 7.65 9.54
N ILE A 57 6.71 8.66 9.39
CA ILE A 57 6.31 9.24 8.12
C ILE A 57 7.00 10.58 7.93
N VAL A 58 7.65 10.76 6.78
CA VAL A 58 8.34 12.00 6.38
C VAL A 58 7.82 12.43 5.02
N ARG A 59 7.49 13.71 4.83
CA ARG A 59 6.96 14.27 3.58
C ARG A 59 8.03 14.43 2.51
N ALA A 60 8.58 13.32 2.04
CA ALA A 60 9.68 13.24 1.08
C ALA A 60 9.39 12.21 -0.05
N GLY A 61 8.12 12.08 -0.44
CA GLY A 61 7.66 11.09 -1.43
C GLY A 61 7.95 11.44 -2.88
N LEU A 62 7.25 10.76 -3.79
CA LEU A 62 7.42 10.92 -5.25
C LEU A 62 7.11 12.35 -5.73
N ASP A 63 6.18 13.04 -5.08
CA ASP A 63 5.76 14.41 -5.40
C ASP A 63 6.89 15.44 -5.22
N ARG A 64 7.98 15.07 -4.53
CA ARG A 64 9.17 15.90 -4.33
C ARG A 64 10.23 15.72 -5.40
N GLN A 65 10.05 14.79 -6.29
CA GLN A 65 10.96 14.49 -7.38
C GLN A 65 10.46 15.10 -8.69
N THR A 66 11.37 15.50 -9.53
CA THR A 66 11.10 15.73 -10.94
C THR A 66 11.24 14.42 -11.71
N MET A 67 10.79 14.35 -12.96
CA MET A 67 11.00 13.19 -13.83
C MET A 67 12.49 12.75 -13.89
N ARG A 68 13.41 13.72 -13.88
CA ARG A 68 14.87 13.45 -13.88
C ARG A 68 15.38 12.94 -12.54
N GLN A 69 14.66 13.22 -11.45
CA GLN A 69 15.02 12.80 -10.09
C GLN A 69 14.34 11.49 -9.67
N ASN A 70 13.70 10.80 -10.62
CA ASN A 70 13.01 9.56 -10.32
C ASN A 70 13.93 8.54 -9.64
N GLY A 71 13.51 8.05 -8.46
CA GLY A 71 14.27 7.12 -7.60
C GLY A 71 15.15 7.79 -6.56
N LEU A 72 15.26 9.13 -6.54
CA LEU A 72 16.10 9.82 -5.56
C LEU A 72 15.54 9.70 -4.14
N ALA A 73 14.20 9.72 -3.97
CA ALA A 73 13.56 9.48 -2.67
C ALA A 73 13.91 8.09 -2.13
N ALA A 74 13.83 7.04 -2.98
CA ALA A 74 14.20 5.69 -2.61
C ALA A 74 15.70 5.57 -2.30
N LEU A 75 16.56 6.22 -3.09
CA LEU A 75 18.01 6.22 -2.84
C LEU A 75 18.36 6.83 -1.48
N VAL A 76 17.72 7.94 -1.11
CA VAL A 76 17.94 8.57 0.20
C VAL A 76 17.42 7.66 1.33
N ALA A 77 16.25 7.05 1.19
CA ALA A 77 15.71 6.14 2.19
C ALA A 77 16.61 4.91 2.38
N GLU A 78 17.04 4.27 1.28
CA GLU A 78 17.96 3.13 1.34
C GLU A 78 19.32 3.54 1.91
N THR A 79 19.82 4.75 1.60
CA THR A 79 21.07 5.27 2.18
C THR A 79 20.96 5.40 3.69
N ILE A 80 19.84 5.84 4.24
CA ILE A 80 19.62 5.88 5.69
C ILE A 80 19.69 4.47 6.29
N VAL A 81 19.03 3.50 5.67
CA VAL A 81 19.03 2.09 6.10
C VAL A 81 20.44 1.47 6.03
N ARG A 82 21.28 1.91 5.08
CA ARG A 82 22.69 1.49 4.91
C ARG A 82 23.70 2.33 5.70
N THR A 83 23.26 3.39 6.37
CA THR A 83 24.14 4.23 7.17
C THR A 83 24.81 3.41 8.27
N PRO A 84 26.16 3.41 8.39
CA PRO A 84 26.84 2.73 9.46
C PRO A 84 26.54 3.37 10.83
N VAL A 85 26.07 2.55 11.76
CA VAL A 85 25.89 2.89 13.16
C VAL A 85 26.77 1.94 13.96
N ASN A 86 27.70 2.46 14.74
CA ASN A 86 28.71 1.66 15.45
C ASN A 86 29.54 0.75 14.51
N GLY A 87 29.77 1.19 13.27
CA GLY A 87 30.63 0.49 12.30
C GLY A 87 29.93 -0.56 11.45
N ILE A 88 28.65 -0.82 11.64
CA ILE A 88 27.85 -1.75 10.82
C ILE A 88 26.60 -1.04 10.26
N ALA A 89 26.08 -1.49 9.13
CA ALA A 89 24.88 -0.89 8.54
C ALA A 89 23.70 -0.92 9.53
N LEU A 90 22.86 0.11 9.54
CA LEU A 90 21.72 0.22 10.44
C LEU A 90 20.83 -1.03 10.39
N GLU A 91 20.54 -1.55 9.20
CA GLU A 91 19.73 -2.76 9.02
C GLU A 91 20.33 -3.95 9.76
N ASP A 92 21.64 -4.16 9.62
CA ASP A 92 22.36 -5.25 10.28
C ASP A 92 22.44 -5.04 11.80
N ALA A 93 22.63 -3.78 12.25
CA ALA A 93 22.65 -3.43 13.67
C ALA A 93 21.28 -3.69 14.35
N ILE A 94 20.18 -3.42 13.65
CA ILE A 94 18.82 -3.71 14.10
C ILE A 94 18.57 -5.22 14.07
N ALA A 95 18.97 -5.90 12.99
CA ALA A 95 18.80 -7.36 12.86
C ALA A 95 19.58 -8.13 13.95
N ALA A 96 20.75 -7.65 14.35
CA ALA A 96 21.53 -8.22 15.46
C ALA A 96 20.79 -8.17 16.81
N ARG A 97 19.75 -7.33 16.94
CA ARG A 97 18.84 -7.23 18.11
C ARG A 97 17.49 -7.91 17.86
N GLY A 98 17.39 -8.77 16.83
CA GLY A 98 16.13 -9.44 16.49
C GLY A 98 15.06 -8.54 15.89
N GLY A 99 15.38 -7.28 15.57
CA GLY A 99 14.47 -6.34 14.93
C GLY A 99 14.58 -6.32 13.41
N SER A 100 13.76 -5.49 12.78
CA SER A 100 13.79 -5.23 11.34
C SER A 100 13.50 -3.76 11.05
N ILE A 101 14.03 -3.26 9.94
CA ILE A 101 13.70 -1.95 9.38
C ILE A 101 13.42 -2.09 7.89
N ARG A 102 12.40 -1.39 7.41
CA ARG A 102 12.06 -1.27 6.00
C ARG A 102 11.46 0.09 5.71
N PHE A 103 11.38 0.45 4.45
CA PHE A 103 10.73 1.69 4.03
C PHE A 103 9.82 1.45 2.82
N THR A 104 8.91 2.38 2.62
CA THR A 104 8.01 2.47 1.46
C THR A 104 8.03 3.91 0.95
N ILE A 105 7.99 4.07 -0.36
CA ILE A 105 7.88 5.38 -1.01
C ILE A 105 6.45 5.52 -1.53
N ASP A 106 5.74 6.47 -0.98
CA ASP A 106 4.39 6.84 -1.42
C ASP A 106 4.41 8.13 -2.26
N PRO A 107 3.30 8.49 -2.92
CA PRO A 107 3.24 9.75 -3.65
C PRO A 107 3.65 10.97 -2.82
N GLY A 108 3.21 11.09 -1.57
CA GLY A 108 3.48 12.23 -0.68
C GLY A 108 4.57 12.02 0.35
N ASP A 109 4.89 10.78 0.69
CA ASP A 109 5.64 10.45 1.88
C ASP A 109 6.66 9.35 1.65
N VAL A 110 7.69 9.33 2.50
CA VAL A 110 8.52 8.16 2.80
C VAL A 110 8.11 7.64 4.16
N ARG A 111 7.84 6.35 4.25
CA ARG A 111 7.53 5.65 5.49
C ARG A 111 8.67 4.72 5.86
N PHE A 112 9.20 4.89 7.06
CA PHE A 112 10.08 3.90 7.67
C PHE A 112 9.29 3.12 8.70
N TYR A 113 9.38 1.81 8.63
CA TYR A 113 8.80 0.92 9.62
C TYR A 113 9.91 0.15 10.32
N VAL A 114 9.88 0.18 11.64
CA VAL A 114 10.78 -0.55 12.52
C VAL A 114 9.96 -1.49 13.39
N GLU A 115 10.40 -2.74 13.49
CA GLU A 115 9.81 -3.73 14.39
C GLU A 115 10.88 -4.34 15.27
N ALA A 116 10.59 -4.50 16.56
CA ALA A 116 11.51 -5.08 17.52
C ALA A 116 10.76 -5.75 18.69
N LEU A 117 11.47 -6.58 19.47
CA LEU A 117 10.98 -7.00 20.78
C LEU A 117 10.80 -5.76 21.67
N ALA A 118 9.77 -5.78 22.51
CA ALA A 118 9.44 -4.63 23.35
C ALA A 118 10.58 -4.20 24.29
N GLU A 119 11.36 -5.16 24.78
CA GLU A 119 12.54 -4.91 25.64
C GLU A 119 13.71 -4.26 24.86
N ASP A 120 13.87 -4.58 23.58
CA ASP A 120 14.94 -4.04 22.72
C ASP A 120 14.52 -2.77 21.98
N ALA A 121 13.22 -2.44 21.94
CA ALA A 121 12.68 -1.34 21.17
C ALA A 121 13.38 0.01 21.46
N PRO A 122 13.67 0.43 22.70
CA PRO A 122 14.39 1.68 22.97
C PRO A 122 15.76 1.71 22.28
N ALA A 123 16.53 0.62 22.40
CA ALA A 123 17.87 0.53 21.83
C ALA A 123 17.84 0.51 20.29
N VAL A 124 16.86 -0.20 19.69
CA VAL A 124 16.65 -0.23 18.24
C VAL A 124 16.26 1.16 17.71
N LEU A 125 15.37 1.88 18.41
CA LEU A 125 14.99 3.23 18.02
C LEU A 125 16.15 4.24 18.18
N ASP A 126 17.06 4.04 19.15
CA ASP A 126 18.27 4.86 19.27
C ASP A 126 19.23 4.66 18.08
N LEU A 127 19.39 3.42 17.59
CA LEU A 127 20.15 3.15 16.36
C LEU A 127 19.54 3.86 15.16
N PHE A 128 18.21 3.75 14.99
CA PHE A 128 17.51 4.42 13.90
C PHE A 128 17.60 5.94 14.01
N ARG A 129 17.44 6.50 15.20
CA ARG A 129 17.61 7.93 15.47
C ARG A 129 19.01 8.43 15.10
N ALA A 130 20.05 7.67 15.41
CA ALA A 130 21.43 8.02 15.06
C ALA A 130 21.63 8.09 13.53
N ALA A 131 21.12 7.11 12.79
CA ALA A 131 21.19 7.09 11.33
C ALA A 131 20.36 8.23 10.67
N LEU A 132 19.20 8.58 11.25
CA LEU A 132 18.40 9.73 10.81
C LEU A 132 19.10 11.06 11.04
N ALA A 133 19.80 11.22 12.19
CA ALA A 133 20.49 12.47 12.51
C ALA A 133 21.71 12.74 11.62
N ALA A 134 22.41 11.70 11.22
CA ALA A 134 23.66 11.79 10.45
C ALA A 134 23.75 10.68 9.38
N PRO A 135 22.90 10.74 8.31
CA PRO A 135 23.00 9.76 7.23
C PRO A 135 24.34 9.83 6.51
N ASP A 136 24.90 8.64 6.22
CA ASP A 136 26.17 8.55 5.51
C ASP A 136 25.97 8.63 3.98
N PHE A 137 26.14 9.84 3.45
CA PHE A 137 26.13 10.06 1.99
C PHE A 137 27.54 9.90 1.38
N SER A 138 28.37 9.01 1.89
CA SER A 138 29.65 8.68 1.24
C SER A 138 29.42 7.97 -0.11
N PRO A 139 30.36 8.09 -1.06
CA PRO A 139 30.24 7.37 -2.35
C PRO A 139 30.11 5.85 -2.18
N ALA A 140 30.65 5.27 -1.11
CA ALA A 140 30.53 3.85 -0.82
C ALA A 140 29.08 3.50 -0.45
N THR A 141 28.50 4.16 0.55
CA THR A 141 27.13 3.91 1.00
C THR A 141 26.10 4.17 -0.11
N ILE A 142 26.26 5.23 -0.91
CA ILE A 142 25.41 5.51 -2.10
C ILE A 142 25.50 4.37 -3.12
N ARG A 143 26.70 3.85 -3.40
CA ARG A 143 26.86 2.73 -4.32
C ARG A 143 26.15 1.48 -3.80
N ASP A 144 26.30 1.17 -2.53
CA ASP A 144 25.70 -0.01 -1.91
C ASP A 144 24.17 0.11 -1.87
N ALA A 145 23.63 1.26 -1.48
CA ALA A 145 22.19 1.57 -1.53
C ALA A 145 21.63 1.39 -2.97
N ARG A 146 22.33 1.95 -3.97
CA ARG A 146 21.94 1.78 -5.38
C ARG A 146 21.92 0.32 -5.79
N ALA A 147 22.91 -0.46 -5.40
CA ALA A 147 22.98 -1.87 -5.74
C ALA A 147 21.80 -2.68 -5.16
N VAL A 148 21.36 -2.33 -3.94
CA VAL A 148 20.16 -2.94 -3.33
C VAL A 148 18.92 -2.58 -4.12
N LEU A 149 18.70 -1.30 -4.41
CA LEU A 149 17.53 -0.84 -5.16
C LEU A 149 17.45 -1.45 -6.56
N VAL A 150 18.57 -1.57 -7.27
CA VAL A 150 18.59 -2.22 -8.60
C VAL A 150 18.15 -3.68 -8.50
N ARG A 151 18.54 -4.41 -7.45
CA ARG A 151 18.07 -5.79 -7.23
C ARG A 151 16.58 -5.83 -6.89
N GLN A 152 16.09 -4.92 -6.05
CA GLN A 152 14.67 -4.82 -5.72
C GLN A 152 13.83 -4.49 -6.97
N ILE A 153 14.26 -3.55 -7.79
CA ILE A 153 13.60 -3.22 -9.07
C ILE A 153 13.52 -4.47 -9.95
N ALA A 154 14.61 -5.24 -10.09
CA ALA A 154 14.59 -6.45 -10.87
C ALA A 154 13.60 -7.49 -10.35
N GLN A 155 13.42 -7.60 -9.04
CA GLN A 155 12.42 -8.47 -8.42
C GLN A 155 10.99 -7.97 -8.68
N VAL A 156 10.73 -6.67 -8.50
CA VAL A 156 9.41 -6.07 -8.77
C VAL A 156 9.00 -6.24 -10.23
N GLN A 157 9.94 -6.13 -11.17
CA GLN A 157 9.67 -6.32 -12.60
C GLN A 157 9.23 -7.76 -12.97
N GLN A 158 9.40 -8.72 -12.08
CA GLN A 158 8.92 -10.11 -12.26
C GLN A 158 7.50 -10.30 -11.70
N VAL A 159 6.96 -9.33 -10.96
CA VAL A 159 5.61 -9.36 -10.41
C VAL A 159 4.66 -8.64 -11.36
N ALA A 160 4.01 -9.39 -12.24
CA ALA A 160 3.17 -8.83 -13.31
C ALA A 160 2.07 -7.88 -12.81
N LEU A 161 1.45 -8.18 -11.67
CA LEU A 161 0.44 -7.30 -11.06
C LEU A 161 1.05 -5.95 -10.69
N GLN A 162 2.22 -5.92 -10.07
CA GLN A 162 2.88 -4.67 -9.69
C GLN A 162 3.30 -3.86 -10.93
N VAL A 163 3.85 -4.53 -11.94
CA VAL A 163 4.17 -3.90 -13.23
C VAL A 163 2.95 -3.24 -13.84
N GLY A 164 1.81 -3.93 -13.84
CA GLY A 164 0.55 -3.39 -14.35
C GLY A 164 0.04 -2.21 -13.52
N ILE A 165 0.10 -2.27 -12.20
CA ILE A 165 -0.27 -1.16 -11.31
C ILE A 165 0.63 0.06 -11.56
N ASP A 166 1.93 -0.13 -11.70
CA ASP A 166 2.88 0.96 -12.00
C ASP A 166 2.56 1.62 -13.34
N MET A 167 2.24 0.82 -14.37
CA MET A 167 1.81 1.33 -15.68
C MET A 167 0.53 2.14 -15.58
N LEU A 168 -0.46 1.66 -14.82
CA LEU A 168 -1.73 2.35 -14.60
C LEU A 168 -1.53 3.66 -13.83
N ASN A 169 -0.72 3.66 -12.81
CA ASN A 169 -0.38 4.86 -12.05
C ASN A 169 0.32 5.91 -12.94
N ALA A 170 1.25 5.48 -13.79
CA ALA A 170 1.92 6.36 -14.74
C ALA A 170 0.96 6.99 -15.76
N ALA A 171 -0.02 6.22 -16.23
CA ALA A 171 -1.00 6.68 -17.21
C ALA A 171 -2.09 7.57 -16.63
N SER A 172 -2.55 7.25 -15.40
CA SER A 172 -3.62 7.97 -14.72
C SER A 172 -3.15 9.25 -14.05
N SER A 173 -1.86 9.35 -13.72
CA SER A 173 -1.30 10.51 -13.06
C SER A 173 -1.03 11.63 -14.06
N ARG A 174 -1.87 12.67 -14.09
CA ARG A 174 -1.58 13.93 -14.81
C ARG A 174 -0.52 14.78 -14.10
N GLN A 175 -0.22 14.50 -12.85
CA GLN A 175 0.98 15.02 -12.20
C GLN A 175 2.12 14.07 -12.52
N ALA A 176 3.00 14.51 -13.41
CA ALA A 176 4.12 13.70 -13.92
C ALA A 176 4.92 12.97 -12.82
N ASN A 177 4.86 13.46 -11.58
CA ASN A 177 5.68 12.96 -10.47
C ASN A 177 4.96 11.86 -9.65
N ALA A 178 3.63 11.88 -9.52
CA ALA A 178 2.90 10.90 -8.71
C ALA A 178 2.78 9.51 -9.36
N GLY A 179 2.99 9.42 -10.69
CA GLY A 179 3.01 8.16 -11.43
C GLY A 179 4.42 7.61 -11.69
N LEU A 180 5.45 8.18 -11.07
CA LEU A 180 6.82 7.66 -11.20
C LEU A 180 6.94 6.29 -10.51
N PRO A 181 7.78 5.37 -11.04
CA PRO A 181 8.13 4.15 -10.32
C PRO A 181 8.70 4.47 -8.92
N GLU A 182 8.17 3.82 -7.91
CA GLU A 182 8.49 4.11 -6.50
C GLU A 182 10.00 4.02 -6.20
N LEU A 183 10.66 3.00 -6.73
CA LEU A 183 12.11 2.79 -6.55
C LEU A 183 12.96 3.47 -7.64
N GLY A 184 12.34 4.11 -8.62
CA GLY A 184 13.02 4.60 -9.80
C GLY A 184 13.32 3.51 -10.83
N THR A 185 14.32 3.75 -11.67
CA THR A 185 14.84 2.81 -12.66
C THR A 185 16.35 2.66 -12.52
N PRO A 186 16.95 1.53 -12.97
CA PRO A 186 18.42 1.41 -12.96
C PRO A 186 19.13 2.56 -13.66
N ALA A 187 18.55 3.05 -14.77
CA ALA A 187 19.11 4.17 -15.54
C ALA A 187 19.03 5.50 -14.77
N SER A 188 17.90 5.77 -14.10
CA SER A 188 17.77 7.01 -13.31
C SER A 188 18.66 6.97 -12.06
N LEU A 189 18.69 5.84 -11.36
CA LEU A 189 19.53 5.66 -10.16
C LEU A 189 21.03 5.83 -10.46
N ALA A 190 21.49 5.43 -11.66
CA ALA A 190 22.89 5.55 -12.06
C ALA A 190 23.37 7.02 -12.16
N GLN A 191 22.45 7.97 -12.29
CA GLN A 191 22.77 9.40 -12.48
C GLN A 191 23.00 10.15 -11.15
N PHE A 192 22.63 9.58 -9.99
CA PHE A 192 22.68 10.28 -8.72
C PHE A 192 24.00 10.04 -7.99
N PHE A 193 24.51 11.10 -7.39
CA PHE A 193 25.71 11.11 -6.56
C PHE A 193 25.41 11.54 -5.13
N SER A 194 26.43 11.51 -4.29
CA SER A 194 26.33 11.88 -2.87
C SER A 194 25.67 13.23 -2.63
N GLU A 195 25.94 14.23 -3.46
CA GLU A 195 25.39 15.58 -3.29
C GLU A 195 23.91 15.67 -3.65
N ASP A 196 23.46 14.91 -4.64
CA ASP A 196 22.03 14.84 -4.99
C ASP A 196 21.22 14.28 -3.81
N ALA A 197 21.68 13.17 -3.24
CA ALA A 197 21.05 12.54 -2.08
C ALA A 197 21.09 13.44 -0.84
N ARG A 198 22.23 14.09 -0.56
CA ARG A 198 22.38 15.02 0.55
C ARG A 198 21.47 16.24 0.40
N SER A 199 21.39 16.79 -0.79
CA SER A 199 20.53 17.94 -1.11
C SER A 199 19.06 17.59 -0.96
N PHE A 200 18.62 16.42 -1.44
CA PHE A 200 17.26 15.92 -1.26
C PHE A 200 16.92 15.71 0.20
N TYR A 201 17.80 15.06 0.97
CA TYR A 201 17.62 14.87 2.40
C TYR A 201 17.45 16.22 3.12
N ARG A 202 18.36 17.16 2.89
CA ARG A 202 18.30 18.50 3.49
C ARG A 202 17.06 19.28 3.10
N ALA A 203 16.53 19.08 1.89
CA ALA A 203 15.34 19.78 1.42
C ALA A 203 14.04 19.25 2.02
N TYR A 204 13.89 17.93 2.10
CA TYR A 204 12.58 17.30 2.32
C TYR A 204 12.48 16.47 3.61
N TYR A 205 13.56 15.97 4.17
CA TYR A 205 13.53 15.29 5.46
C TYR A 205 13.49 16.33 6.58
N ARG A 206 12.27 16.79 6.90
CA ARG A 206 12.04 17.86 7.87
C ARG A 206 11.20 17.38 9.04
N ARG A 207 11.55 17.88 10.26
CA ARG A 207 10.82 17.57 11.48
C ARG A 207 9.36 18.02 11.42
N GLY A 208 9.10 19.21 10.89
CA GLY A 208 7.74 19.75 10.81
C GLY A 208 6.93 19.02 9.74
N GLY A 209 5.86 18.37 10.17
CA GLY A 209 5.00 17.52 9.36
C GLY A 209 5.39 16.03 9.37
N ALA A 210 6.42 15.65 10.13
CA ALA A 210 6.69 14.25 10.43
C ALA A 210 5.65 13.71 11.42
N VAL A 211 5.32 12.42 11.27
CA VAL A 211 4.41 11.70 12.17
C VAL A 211 5.10 10.43 12.64
N VAL A 212 5.00 10.15 13.94
CA VAL A 212 5.46 8.89 14.51
C VAL A 212 4.27 8.13 15.06
N SER A 213 4.08 6.90 14.59
CA SER A 213 3.02 6.02 15.07
C SER A 213 3.63 4.75 15.65
N ALA A 214 3.15 4.33 16.81
CA ALA A 214 3.63 3.13 17.49
C ALA A 214 2.47 2.24 17.93
N ALA A 215 2.63 0.93 17.76
CA ALA A 215 1.66 -0.07 18.22
C ALA A 215 2.38 -1.28 18.85
N GLY A 216 1.67 -2.01 19.69
CA GLY A 216 2.19 -3.16 20.42
C GLY A 216 2.49 -2.86 21.87
N ARG A 217 3.45 -3.55 22.48
CA ARG A 217 3.80 -3.33 23.89
C ARG A 217 4.66 -2.07 24.04
N LEU A 218 4.01 -0.96 24.42
CA LEU A 218 4.61 0.37 24.48
C LEU A 218 5.09 0.78 25.88
N ASP A 219 5.24 -0.16 26.83
CA ASP A 219 5.57 0.15 28.23
C ASP A 219 6.93 0.86 28.38
N THR A 220 7.87 0.57 27.48
CA THR A 220 9.21 1.14 27.45
C THR A 220 9.32 2.40 26.57
N LEU A 221 8.26 2.78 25.86
CA LEU A 221 8.26 3.88 24.91
C LEU A 221 7.31 4.99 25.35
N THR A 222 7.87 6.14 25.71
CA THR A 222 7.09 7.34 26.03
C THR A 222 6.82 8.18 24.78
N PRO A 223 5.83 9.09 24.79
CA PRO A 223 5.64 10.05 23.69
C PRO A 223 6.91 10.84 23.35
N GLU A 224 7.68 11.21 24.35
CA GLU A 224 8.93 11.99 24.18
C GLU A 224 10.01 11.15 23.49
N SER A 225 10.14 9.87 23.84
CA SER A 225 11.09 8.95 23.18
C SER A 225 10.73 8.72 21.71
N LEU A 226 9.45 8.63 21.41
CA LEU A 226 8.96 8.54 20.03
C LEU A 226 9.15 9.85 19.26
N ALA A 227 8.88 11.00 19.89
CA ALA A 227 9.12 12.32 19.29
C ALA A 227 10.60 12.56 18.98
N ALA A 228 11.52 11.97 19.75
CA ALA A 228 12.95 12.06 19.52
C ALA A 228 13.39 11.51 18.15
N LEU A 229 12.64 10.59 17.55
CA LEU A 229 12.90 10.12 16.17
C LEU A 229 12.72 11.25 15.16
N ALA A 230 11.56 11.93 15.18
CA ALA A 230 11.34 13.10 14.33
C ALA A 230 12.28 14.26 14.72
N GLY A 231 12.65 14.34 16.00
CA GLY A 231 13.64 15.28 16.53
C GLY A 231 15.03 15.16 15.89
N ALA A 232 15.40 13.98 15.40
CA ALA A 232 16.65 13.74 14.69
C ALA A 232 16.68 14.36 13.28
N LEU A 233 15.52 14.61 12.69
CA LEU A 233 15.42 15.22 11.37
C LEU A 233 15.80 16.72 11.39
N PRO A 234 16.32 17.28 10.28
CA PRO A 234 16.58 18.69 10.15
C PRO A 234 15.37 19.56 10.53
N ALA A 235 15.62 20.68 11.18
CA ALA A 235 14.57 21.64 11.53
C ALA A 235 13.91 22.25 10.29
N GLY A 236 12.63 22.63 10.41
CA GLY A 236 11.85 23.23 9.35
C GLY A 236 10.61 22.39 9.01
N THR A 237 9.83 22.89 8.07
CA THR A 237 8.60 22.25 7.58
C THR A 237 8.70 21.98 6.10
N THR A 238 8.05 20.93 5.64
CA THR A 238 7.82 20.67 4.22
C THR A 238 6.35 20.93 3.90
N SER A 239 6.07 21.88 3.04
CA SER A 239 4.70 22.19 2.63
C SER A 239 4.08 21.01 1.90
N PRO A 240 2.82 20.66 2.14
CA PRO A 240 2.15 19.64 1.35
C PRO A 240 2.06 20.09 -0.12
N VAL A 241 2.29 19.16 -1.05
CA VAL A 241 1.99 19.40 -2.46
C VAL A 241 0.49 19.18 -2.66
N PRO A 242 -0.24 20.11 -3.27
CA PRO A 242 -1.64 19.90 -3.56
C PRO A 242 -1.84 18.68 -4.46
N VAL A 243 -2.55 17.68 -3.98
CA VAL A 243 -2.89 16.51 -4.79
C VAL A 243 -3.98 16.92 -5.79
N ARG A 244 -3.65 16.92 -7.07
CA ARG A 244 -4.65 17.04 -8.12
C ARG A 244 -5.20 15.66 -8.40
N VAL A 245 -6.47 15.46 -8.06
CA VAL A 245 -7.17 14.23 -8.44
C VAL A 245 -7.11 14.08 -9.96
N PRO A 246 -6.56 13.00 -10.51
CA PRO A 246 -6.59 12.76 -11.94
C PRO A 246 -8.04 12.72 -12.39
N GLN A 247 -8.42 13.54 -13.34
CA GLN A 247 -9.66 13.30 -14.07
C GLN A 247 -9.33 12.17 -15.06
N LEU A 248 -9.86 10.99 -14.79
CA LEU A 248 -9.82 9.92 -15.77
C LEU A 248 -10.48 10.45 -17.03
N SER A 249 -9.80 10.35 -18.15
CA SER A 249 -10.38 10.70 -19.44
C SER A 249 -11.62 9.81 -19.66
N GLY A 250 -12.69 10.35 -20.23
CA GLY A 250 -13.92 9.60 -20.51
C GLY A 250 -13.77 8.46 -21.52
N ALA A 251 -12.54 8.12 -21.92
CA ALA A 251 -12.20 7.03 -22.82
C ALA A 251 -11.38 5.97 -22.06
N THR A 252 -11.66 4.69 -22.35
CA THR A 252 -10.82 3.57 -21.89
C THR A 252 -9.45 3.67 -22.55
N HIS A 253 -8.39 3.71 -21.74
CA HIS A 253 -7.01 3.65 -22.22
C HIS A 253 -6.45 2.26 -21.96
N GLU A 254 -5.92 1.63 -23.00
CA GLU A 254 -5.23 0.36 -22.92
C GLU A 254 -3.72 0.54 -23.07
N ILE A 255 -2.96 -0.05 -22.16
CA ILE A 255 -1.51 -0.02 -22.17
C ILE A 255 -1.00 -1.45 -22.14
N VAL A 256 -0.09 -1.78 -23.05
CA VAL A 256 0.43 -3.15 -23.21
C VAL A 256 1.91 -3.20 -22.84
N ALA A 257 2.30 -4.18 -22.06
CA ALA A 257 3.70 -4.52 -21.80
C ALA A 257 3.95 -6.02 -21.97
N HIS A 258 5.09 -6.36 -22.55
CA HIS A 258 5.55 -7.74 -22.66
C HIS A 258 6.62 -8.01 -21.59
N ARG A 259 6.45 -9.12 -20.86
CA ARG A 259 7.35 -9.51 -19.77
C ARG A 259 7.67 -11.00 -19.85
N ASP A 260 8.69 -11.41 -19.12
CA ASP A 260 9.04 -12.82 -18.95
C ASP A 260 8.16 -13.44 -17.85
N ILE A 261 6.92 -13.74 -18.20
CA ILE A 261 5.86 -14.27 -17.32
C ILE A 261 5.18 -15.45 -18.01
N ALA A 262 4.63 -16.36 -17.22
CA ALA A 262 4.02 -17.59 -17.72
C ALA A 262 2.59 -17.38 -18.28
N SER A 263 1.88 -16.35 -17.86
CA SER A 263 0.48 -16.12 -18.23
C SER A 263 0.16 -14.63 -18.33
N PRO A 264 -0.81 -14.23 -19.19
CA PRO A 264 -1.21 -12.85 -19.32
C PRO A 264 -1.93 -12.34 -18.06
N TRP A 265 -1.76 -11.05 -17.77
CA TRP A 265 -2.48 -10.35 -16.72
C TRP A 265 -3.28 -9.18 -17.31
N LEU A 266 -4.54 -9.13 -16.93
CA LEU A 266 -5.42 -8.01 -17.19
C LEU A 266 -5.64 -7.25 -15.88
N ILE A 267 -5.40 -5.95 -15.93
CA ILE A 267 -5.47 -5.11 -14.75
C ILE A 267 -6.22 -3.86 -15.12
N ALA A 268 -7.33 -3.58 -14.44
CA ALA A 268 -8.18 -2.41 -14.68
C ALA A 268 -8.16 -1.51 -13.45
N GLN A 269 -7.92 -0.23 -13.63
CA GLN A 269 -7.93 0.76 -12.56
C GLN A 269 -9.09 1.73 -12.74
N TYR A 270 -9.83 1.91 -11.66
CA TYR A 270 -10.93 2.85 -11.53
C TYR A 270 -10.60 3.92 -10.48
N PRO A 271 -11.17 5.12 -10.59
CA PRO A 271 -11.16 6.05 -9.48
C PRO A 271 -11.92 5.45 -8.30
N ALA A 272 -11.54 5.82 -7.09
CA ALA A 272 -12.22 5.37 -5.89
C ALA A 272 -12.37 6.51 -4.87
N PRO A 273 -13.36 6.44 -3.97
CA PRO A 273 -13.51 7.44 -2.93
C PRO A 273 -12.35 7.37 -1.94
N ASN A 274 -11.94 8.52 -1.42
CA ASN A 274 -10.98 8.56 -0.32
C ASN A 274 -11.66 8.19 1.02
N VAL A 275 -10.87 7.99 2.04
CA VAL A 275 -11.29 7.56 3.38
C VAL A 275 -12.28 8.51 4.08
N ASN A 276 -12.32 9.79 3.69
CA ASN A 276 -13.24 10.78 4.25
C ASN A 276 -14.58 10.84 3.50
N SER A 277 -14.71 10.11 2.41
CA SER A 277 -15.95 10.06 1.64
C SER A 277 -17.01 9.21 2.35
N ARG A 278 -18.27 9.65 2.27
CA ARG A 278 -19.42 8.81 2.66
C ARG A 278 -19.49 7.50 1.86
N ASP A 279 -18.84 7.44 0.71
CA ASP A 279 -18.82 6.31 -0.20
C ASP A 279 -17.72 5.28 0.15
N PHE A 280 -16.92 5.54 1.19
CA PHE A 280 -15.81 4.66 1.58
C PHE A 280 -16.29 3.26 2.01
N GLY A 281 -17.21 3.18 2.98
CA GLY A 281 -17.78 1.91 3.43
C GLY A 281 -18.49 1.15 2.30
N PRO A 282 -19.40 1.80 1.54
CA PRO A 282 -20.02 1.19 0.35
C PRO A 282 -19.02 0.71 -0.71
N MET A 283 -17.87 1.40 -0.88
CA MET A 283 -16.83 0.96 -1.81
C MET A 283 -16.11 -0.30 -1.32
N LEU A 284 -15.88 -0.45 -0.02
CA LEU A 284 -15.31 -1.69 0.55
C LEU A 284 -16.25 -2.89 0.31
N VAL A 285 -17.56 -2.70 0.51
CA VAL A 285 -18.55 -3.73 0.22
C VAL A 285 -18.61 -4.04 -1.29
N LEU A 286 -18.55 -3.00 -2.13
CA LEU A 286 -18.50 -3.18 -3.59
C LEU A 286 -17.24 -3.96 -4.02
N ALA A 287 -16.08 -3.67 -3.44
CA ALA A 287 -14.83 -4.36 -3.76
C ALA A 287 -14.92 -5.87 -3.43
N ALA A 288 -15.49 -6.23 -2.27
CA ALA A 288 -15.73 -7.62 -1.89
C ALA A 288 -16.72 -8.31 -2.87
N PHE A 289 -17.83 -7.64 -3.22
CA PHE A 289 -18.80 -8.14 -4.18
C PHE A 289 -18.18 -8.38 -5.56
N VAL A 290 -17.43 -7.42 -6.08
CA VAL A 290 -16.75 -7.52 -7.39
C VAL A 290 -15.73 -8.67 -7.37
N ARG A 291 -14.92 -8.76 -6.33
CA ARG A 291 -13.93 -9.85 -6.18
C ARG A 291 -14.61 -11.22 -6.22
N ARG A 292 -15.69 -11.42 -5.49
CA ARG A 292 -16.45 -12.68 -5.47
C ARG A 292 -17.03 -13.00 -6.82
N THR A 293 -17.68 -12.03 -7.44
CA THR A 293 -18.29 -12.21 -8.76
C THR A 293 -17.24 -12.55 -9.82
N LEU A 294 -16.07 -11.89 -9.81
CA LEU A 294 -14.98 -12.23 -10.72
C LEU A 294 -14.42 -13.64 -10.44
N SER A 295 -14.34 -14.03 -9.17
CA SER A 295 -13.91 -15.39 -8.79
C SER A 295 -14.90 -16.45 -9.28
N ASP A 296 -16.20 -16.20 -9.17
CA ASP A 296 -17.24 -17.11 -9.65
C ASP A 296 -17.18 -17.25 -11.18
N ILE A 297 -17.02 -16.14 -11.90
CA ILE A 297 -16.88 -16.14 -13.37
C ILE A 297 -15.61 -16.90 -13.80
N ALA A 298 -14.52 -16.73 -13.07
CA ALA A 298 -13.26 -17.42 -13.35
C ALA A 298 -13.38 -18.95 -13.19
N GLN A 299 -14.38 -19.43 -12.47
CA GLN A 299 -14.65 -20.87 -12.32
C GLN A 299 -15.57 -21.45 -13.42
N VAL A 300 -16.15 -20.60 -14.26
CA VAL A 300 -17.02 -21.07 -15.35
C VAL A 300 -16.18 -21.75 -16.42
N PRO A 301 -16.47 -23.03 -16.78
CA PRO A 301 -15.74 -23.72 -17.83
C PRO A 301 -15.82 -22.97 -19.17
N GLY A 302 -14.67 -22.80 -19.82
CA GLY A 302 -14.56 -22.09 -21.11
C GLY A 302 -14.35 -20.59 -21.03
N VAL A 303 -14.38 -20.01 -19.83
CA VAL A 303 -14.05 -18.58 -19.62
C VAL A 303 -12.59 -18.41 -19.20
N VAL A 304 -12.12 -19.24 -18.29
CA VAL A 304 -10.73 -19.27 -17.81
C VAL A 304 -10.21 -20.70 -17.83
N SER A 305 -8.91 -20.88 -18.07
CA SER A 305 -8.29 -22.20 -17.98
C SER A 305 -8.40 -22.75 -16.55
N PRO A 306 -8.85 -24.02 -16.35
CA PRO A 306 -8.98 -24.65 -15.03
C PRO A 306 -7.72 -24.59 -14.18
N THR A 307 -6.56 -24.55 -14.84
CA THR A 307 -5.25 -24.52 -14.16
C THR A 307 -5.00 -23.21 -13.41
N PHE A 308 -5.72 -22.14 -13.73
CA PHE A 308 -5.48 -20.79 -13.17
C PHE A 308 -6.67 -20.20 -12.39
N ALA A 309 -7.80 -20.90 -12.36
CA ALA A 309 -9.09 -20.37 -11.91
C ALA A 309 -9.11 -19.83 -10.45
N SER A 310 -8.33 -20.39 -9.53
CA SER A 310 -8.52 -20.08 -8.11
C SER A 310 -7.52 -19.10 -7.48
N ARG A 311 -6.48 -18.66 -8.19
CA ARG A 311 -5.41 -17.83 -7.61
C ARG A 311 -5.21 -16.46 -8.28
N SER A 312 -6.05 -16.10 -9.19
CA SER A 312 -5.68 -15.16 -10.23
C SER A 312 -6.64 -14.00 -10.43
N VAL A 313 -7.62 -13.87 -9.54
CA VAL A 313 -8.62 -12.79 -9.62
C VAL A 313 -8.68 -12.08 -8.29
N GLY A 314 -8.70 -10.77 -8.31
CA GLY A 314 -8.83 -10.01 -7.08
C GLY A 314 -9.07 -8.53 -7.29
N THR A 315 -9.22 -7.85 -6.18
CA THR A 315 -9.37 -6.41 -6.09
C THR A 315 -8.32 -5.84 -5.13
N VAL A 316 -7.81 -4.67 -5.44
CA VAL A 316 -6.97 -3.88 -4.55
C VAL A 316 -7.59 -2.49 -4.43
N TYR A 317 -8.08 -2.14 -3.28
CA TYR A 317 -8.57 -0.79 -3.01
C TYR A 317 -7.47 0.00 -2.29
N ALA A 318 -6.76 0.82 -3.03
CA ALA A 318 -5.70 1.70 -2.52
C ALA A 318 -6.31 2.97 -1.93
N TYR A 319 -7.05 2.83 -0.81
CA TYR A 319 -7.73 3.94 -0.12
C TYR A 319 -6.77 4.83 0.67
N ASP A 320 -5.62 4.33 0.94
CA ASP A 320 -4.52 4.93 1.68
C ASP A 320 -3.69 5.92 0.85
N ARG A 321 -3.92 5.94 -0.45
CA ARG A 321 -3.22 6.81 -1.40
C ARG A 321 -4.11 7.97 -1.85
N ALA A 322 -3.51 9.02 -2.29
CA ALA A 322 -4.20 10.13 -2.92
C ALA A 322 -3.63 10.36 -4.34
N PRO A 323 -4.43 10.16 -5.38
CA PRO A 323 -5.85 9.77 -5.37
C PRO A 323 -6.05 8.29 -5.04
N ALA A 324 -7.18 7.98 -4.38
CA ALA A 324 -7.57 6.59 -4.13
C ALA A 324 -8.03 5.90 -5.42
N THR A 325 -7.70 4.63 -5.57
CA THR A 325 -8.05 3.83 -6.74
C THR A 325 -8.54 2.44 -6.35
N LEU A 326 -9.44 1.88 -7.16
CA LEU A 326 -9.82 0.47 -7.13
C LEU A 326 -9.22 -0.22 -8.33
N VAL A 327 -8.39 -1.21 -8.09
CA VAL A 327 -7.77 -2.06 -9.10
C VAL A 327 -8.47 -3.41 -9.12
N LEU A 328 -8.91 -3.83 -10.28
CA LEU A 328 -9.40 -5.18 -10.55
C LEU A 328 -8.34 -5.91 -11.37
N TYR A 329 -8.05 -7.16 -11.03
CA TYR A 329 -7.11 -7.93 -11.82
C TYR A 329 -7.58 -9.36 -12.07
N VAL A 330 -7.21 -9.85 -13.23
CA VAL A 330 -7.40 -11.24 -13.65
C VAL A 330 -6.07 -11.73 -14.20
N ASN A 331 -5.52 -12.79 -13.61
CA ASN A 331 -4.43 -13.54 -14.22
C ASN A 331 -5.07 -14.67 -15.01
N GLY A 332 -4.93 -14.67 -16.31
CA GLY A 332 -5.63 -15.66 -17.07
C GLY A 332 -4.74 -16.39 -18.03
N GLY A 333 -4.70 -17.72 -17.87
CA GLY A 333 -4.71 -18.53 -19.06
C GLY A 333 -6.11 -18.45 -19.68
N LEU A 334 -6.42 -17.28 -20.27
CA LEU A 334 -7.70 -17.07 -20.92
C LEU A 334 -7.72 -17.93 -22.17
N ILE A 335 -8.76 -18.77 -22.28
CA ILE A 335 -8.99 -19.52 -23.50
C ILE A 335 -9.32 -18.49 -24.59
N GLY A 336 -8.37 -18.22 -25.47
CA GLY A 336 -8.52 -17.28 -26.56
C GLY A 336 -7.98 -15.88 -26.24
N ASN A 337 -8.61 -14.87 -26.74
CA ASN A 337 -8.15 -13.50 -26.81
C ASN A 337 -8.23 -12.76 -25.44
N PRO A 338 -7.14 -12.19 -24.90
CA PRO A 338 -7.14 -11.39 -23.67
C PRO A 338 -8.17 -10.27 -23.69
N SER A 339 -8.36 -9.59 -24.82
CA SER A 339 -9.36 -8.55 -24.98
C SER A 339 -10.80 -9.04 -24.76
N ARG A 340 -11.10 -10.29 -25.13
CA ARG A 340 -12.44 -10.88 -24.94
C ARG A 340 -12.73 -11.18 -23.47
N ALA A 341 -11.76 -11.69 -22.75
CA ALA A 341 -11.92 -11.94 -21.33
C ALA A 341 -12.03 -10.64 -20.54
N PHE A 342 -11.28 -9.63 -20.97
CA PHE A 342 -11.40 -8.29 -20.41
C PHE A 342 -12.79 -7.69 -20.69
N ALA A 343 -13.30 -7.81 -21.91
CA ALA A 343 -14.66 -7.39 -22.24
C ALA A 343 -15.69 -8.12 -21.35
N THR A 344 -15.46 -9.40 -21.04
CA THR A 344 -16.31 -10.17 -20.11
C THR A 344 -16.20 -9.63 -18.69
N ALA A 345 -15.01 -9.37 -18.18
CA ALA A 345 -14.80 -8.79 -16.86
C ALA A 345 -15.42 -7.38 -16.75
N LEU A 346 -15.26 -6.55 -17.78
CA LEU A 346 -15.91 -5.23 -17.87
C LEU A 346 -17.42 -5.31 -17.98
N SER A 347 -17.96 -6.31 -18.70
CA SER A 347 -19.41 -6.51 -18.80
C SER A 347 -20.02 -6.84 -17.45
N VAL A 348 -19.33 -7.64 -16.62
CA VAL A 348 -19.72 -7.91 -15.24
C VAL A 348 -19.76 -6.63 -14.42
N VAL A 349 -18.71 -5.82 -14.47
CA VAL A 349 -18.68 -4.53 -13.78
C VAL A 349 -19.80 -3.61 -14.28
N SER A 350 -20.08 -3.59 -15.58
CA SER A 350 -21.16 -2.80 -16.18
C SER A 350 -22.54 -3.32 -15.77
N VAL A 351 -22.72 -4.65 -15.69
CA VAL A 351 -23.97 -5.27 -15.20
C VAL A 351 -24.16 -4.94 -13.72
N LEU A 352 -23.09 -4.96 -12.90
CA LEU A 352 -23.14 -4.55 -11.51
C LEU A 352 -23.54 -3.08 -11.36
N ALA A 353 -23.08 -2.23 -12.26
CA ALA A 353 -23.47 -0.81 -12.26
C ALA A 353 -24.96 -0.60 -12.65
N ALA A 354 -25.56 -1.54 -13.38
CA ALA A 354 -26.93 -1.45 -13.91
C ALA A 354 -27.95 -2.30 -13.17
N SER A 355 -27.55 -3.40 -12.49
CA SER A 355 -28.45 -4.37 -11.86
C SER A 355 -28.54 -4.20 -10.35
N ARG A 356 -29.63 -4.74 -9.75
CA ARG A 356 -29.70 -4.89 -8.29
C ARG A 356 -28.72 -5.98 -7.86
N LEU A 357 -28.07 -5.75 -6.71
CA LEU A 357 -27.29 -6.77 -6.02
C LEU A 357 -28.19 -7.99 -5.75
N GLN A 358 -27.88 -9.09 -6.41
CA GLN A 358 -28.55 -10.37 -6.13
C GLN A 358 -27.76 -11.06 -5.02
N GLY A 359 -28.47 -11.54 -4.00
CA GLY A 359 -27.90 -12.20 -2.85
C GLY A 359 -27.99 -11.39 -1.55
N SER A 360 -27.49 -11.95 -0.48
CA SER A 360 -27.47 -11.28 0.81
C SER A 360 -26.31 -10.28 0.86
N ILE A 361 -26.62 -8.99 0.91
CA ILE A 361 -25.61 -7.94 1.13
C ILE A 361 -24.83 -8.16 2.43
N ASP A 362 -25.43 -8.85 3.40
CA ASP A 362 -24.80 -9.09 4.69
C ASP A 362 -23.58 -10.02 4.60
N GLU A 363 -23.53 -10.93 3.61
CA GLU A 363 -22.32 -11.71 3.33
C GLU A 363 -21.18 -10.82 2.86
N PHE A 364 -21.46 -9.88 1.95
CA PHE A 364 -20.44 -8.96 1.43
C PHE A 364 -19.99 -7.94 2.47
N LYS A 365 -20.89 -7.52 3.37
CA LYS A 365 -20.53 -6.71 4.52
C LYS A 365 -19.60 -7.47 5.46
N ALA A 366 -19.92 -8.73 5.77
CA ALA A 366 -19.07 -9.57 6.63
C ALA A 366 -17.69 -9.80 5.98
N GLU A 367 -17.65 -10.06 4.67
CA GLU A 367 -16.41 -10.23 3.90
C GLU A 367 -15.59 -8.93 3.90
N ALA A 368 -16.20 -7.79 3.58
CA ALA A 368 -15.53 -6.50 3.57
C ALA A 368 -15.01 -6.09 4.96
N ALA A 369 -15.77 -6.35 6.01
CA ALA A 369 -15.35 -6.10 7.38
C ALA A 369 -14.20 -7.02 7.81
N GLY A 370 -14.25 -8.28 7.41
CA GLY A 370 -13.20 -9.27 7.66
C GLY A 370 -11.90 -8.88 6.96
N ASP A 371 -11.94 -8.51 5.69
CA ASP A 371 -10.78 -8.06 4.93
C ASP A 371 -10.18 -6.80 5.54
N PHE A 372 -11.01 -5.79 5.82
CA PHE A 372 -10.56 -4.53 6.40
C PHE A 372 -9.93 -4.73 7.80
N ALA A 373 -10.54 -5.59 8.63
CA ALA A 373 -9.99 -5.94 9.93
C ALA A 373 -8.67 -6.73 9.79
N ASN A 374 -8.58 -7.64 8.82
CA ASN A 374 -7.38 -8.42 8.56
C ASN A 374 -6.22 -7.55 8.05
N ASP A 375 -6.49 -6.56 7.19
CA ASP A 375 -5.50 -5.58 6.76
C ASP A 375 -4.91 -4.81 7.95
N ALA A 376 -5.71 -4.58 9.00
CA ALA A 376 -5.28 -3.90 10.22
C ALA A 376 -4.66 -4.83 11.28
N THR A 377 -4.35 -6.10 10.99
CA THR A 377 -3.81 -7.04 12.00
C THR A 377 -2.32 -6.92 12.22
N THR A 378 -1.53 -6.60 11.20
CA THR A 378 -0.08 -6.45 11.35
C THR A 378 0.27 -5.15 12.05
N LEU A 379 1.34 -5.13 12.84
CA LEU A 379 1.81 -3.91 13.49
C LEU A 379 2.17 -2.83 12.47
N GLU A 380 2.73 -3.21 11.33
CA GLU A 380 3.06 -2.28 10.24
C GLU A 380 1.82 -1.57 9.72
N THR A 381 0.79 -2.32 9.33
CA THR A 381 -0.44 -1.74 8.78
C THR A 381 -1.18 -0.93 9.85
N ARG A 382 -1.23 -1.43 11.10
CA ARG A 382 -1.85 -0.71 12.22
C ARG A 382 -1.20 0.64 12.47
N THR A 383 0.12 0.70 12.56
CA THR A 383 0.84 1.95 12.82
C THR A 383 0.68 2.92 11.66
N TRP A 384 0.69 2.40 10.44
CA TRP A 384 0.53 3.25 9.26
C TRP A 384 -0.89 3.80 9.11
N LEU A 385 -1.92 2.96 9.18
CA LEU A 385 -3.32 3.40 9.13
C LEU A 385 -3.62 4.40 10.25
N ALA A 386 -3.15 4.13 11.48
CA ALA A 386 -3.31 5.04 12.59
C ALA A 386 -2.65 6.40 12.31
N ALA A 387 -1.45 6.43 11.73
CA ALA A 387 -0.76 7.67 11.38
C ALA A 387 -1.51 8.46 10.29
N VAL A 388 -1.87 7.80 9.18
CA VAL A 388 -2.54 8.45 8.04
C VAL A 388 -3.89 9.02 8.46
N PHE A 389 -4.67 8.24 9.22
CA PHE A 389 -6.02 8.67 9.60
C PHE A 389 -6.05 9.68 10.74
N SER A 390 -5.05 9.67 11.62
CA SER A 390 -4.96 10.64 12.71
C SER A 390 -4.45 12.01 12.26
N THR A 391 -3.75 12.09 11.13
CA THR A 391 -3.14 13.33 10.62
C THR A 391 -3.90 13.96 9.45
N GLY A 392 -4.67 13.15 8.72
CA GLY A 392 -5.66 13.66 7.78
C GLY A 392 -6.87 14.24 8.54
N SER A 393 -7.87 14.72 7.85
CA SER A 393 -9.13 15.14 8.46
C SER A 393 -9.94 13.99 9.09
N ALA A 394 -9.41 12.76 9.07
CA ALA A 394 -10.01 11.59 9.67
C ALA A 394 -9.79 11.55 11.20
N SER A 395 -10.75 10.98 11.89
CA SER A 395 -10.69 10.79 13.34
C SER A 395 -9.74 9.64 13.71
N PRO A 396 -9.07 9.68 14.87
CA PRO A 396 -8.35 8.52 15.42
C PRO A 396 -9.21 7.24 15.50
N ASP A 397 -10.51 7.38 15.63
CA ASP A 397 -11.49 6.28 15.63
C ASP A 397 -11.85 5.76 14.22
N PHE A 398 -10.97 5.97 13.26
CA PHE A 398 -11.25 5.66 11.86
C PHE A 398 -11.62 4.19 11.63
N ILE A 399 -10.92 3.24 12.26
CA ILE A 399 -11.19 1.80 12.04
C ILE A 399 -12.62 1.45 12.47
N ASN A 400 -13.05 1.89 13.64
CA ASN A 400 -14.42 1.63 14.11
C ASN A 400 -15.46 2.33 13.24
N ARG A 401 -15.17 3.55 12.78
CA ARG A 401 -16.04 4.29 11.84
C ARG A 401 -16.12 3.58 10.48
N ALA A 402 -15.04 3.02 9.98
CA ALA A 402 -15.04 2.25 8.74
C ALA A 402 -15.89 0.98 8.88
N LEU A 403 -15.73 0.23 9.97
CA LEU A 403 -16.55 -0.95 10.27
C LEU A 403 -18.03 -0.59 10.42
N ALA A 404 -18.35 0.53 11.07
CA ALA A 404 -19.72 1.03 11.16
C ALA A 404 -20.27 1.44 9.78
N ALA A 405 -19.49 2.09 8.94
CA ALA A 405 -19.88 2.46 7.58
C ALA A 405 -20.13 1.21 6.70
N ILE A 406 -19.30 0.17 6.82
CA ILE A 406 -19.54 -1.13 6.16
C ILE A 406 -20.88 -1.72 6.64
N SER A 407 -21.08 -1.78 7.97
CA SER A 407 -22.30 -2.36 8.57
C SER A 407 -23.58 -1.62 8.14
N SER A 408 -23.55 -0.30 8.00
CA SER A 408 -24.70 0.52 7.61
C SER A 408 -24.93 0.59 6.11
N THR A 409 -24.05 0.04 5.28
CA THR A 409 -24.16 0.07 3.82
C THR A 409 -25.44 -0.65 3.33
N THR A 410 -26.16 -0.03 2.41
CA THR A 410 -27.35 -0.59 1.79
C THR A 410 -27.07 -1.05 0.36
N PRO A 411 -27.91 -1.93 -0.23
CA PRO A 411 -27.78 -2.29 -1.66
C PRO A 411 -27.81 -1.07 -2.59
N GLU A 412 -28.61 -0.06 -2.25
CA GLU A 412 -28.73 1.19 -3.02
C GLU A 412 -27.44 2.01 -2.96
N ASP A 413 -26.75 2.02 -1.81
CA ASP A 413 -25.44 2.65 -1.66
C ASP A 413 -24.40 1.98 -2.55
N VAL A 414 -24.34 0.65 -2.56
CA VAL A 414 -23.40 -0.10 -3.41
C VAL A 414 -23.68 0.18 -4.90
N GLN A 415 -24.97 0.18 -5.32
CA GLN A 415 -25.35 0.51 -6.69
C GLN A 415 -24.96 1.94 -7.07
N ARG A 416 -25.18 2.89 -6.18
CA ARG A 416 -24.81 4.30 -6.38
C ARG A 416 -23.30 4.45 -6.56
N VAL A 417 -22.51 3.82 -5.70
CA VAL A 417 -21.05 3.83 -5.78
C VAL A 417 -20.57 3.14 -7.06
N ALA A 418 -21.12 1.99 -7.42
CA ALA A 418 -20.79 1.32 -8.66
C ALA A 418 -21.00 2.24 -9.88
N ARG A 419 -22.16 2.92 -9.96
CA ARG A 419 -22.46 3.86 -11.07
C ARG A 419 -21.52 5.08 -11.07
N SER A 420 -21.10 5.54 -9.89
CA SER A 420 -20.28 6.75 -9.76
C SER A 420 -18.81 6.51 -10.09
N TYR A 421 -18.29 5.33 -9.80
CA TYR A 421 -16.85 5.06 -9.85
C TYR A 421 -16.45 4.00 -10.88
N LEU A 422 -17.31 3.01 -11.19
CA LEU A 422 -16.99 1.95 -12.13
C LEU A 422 -17.42 2.30 -13.57
N GLY A 423 -16.97 3.45 -14.04
CA GLY A 423 -17.15 3.87 -15.43
C GLY A 423 -16.08 3.30 -16.36
N ASN A 424 -15.44 4.15 -17.16
CA ASN A 424 -14.37 3.75 -18.07
C ASN A 424 -13.05 3.59 -17.29
N PRO A 425 -12.46 2.38 -17.22
CA PRO A 425 -11.17 2.17 -16.55
C PRO A 425 -9.98 2.56 -17.44
N THR A 426 -8.84 2.74 -16.81
CA THR A 426 -7.54 2.56 -17.47
C THR A 426 -7.12 1.11 -17.34
N ILE A 427 -6.60 0.51 -18.42
CA ILE A 427 -6.33 -0.91 -18.53
C ILE A 427 -4.85 -1.14 -18.79
N ALA A 428 -4.23 -2.04 -18.04
CA ALA A 428 -2.92 -2.57 -18.34
C ALA A 428 -3.02 -4.05 -18.71
N LEU A 429 -2.39 -4.40 -19.83
CA LEU A 429 -2.15 -5.77 -20.26
C LEU A 429 -0.68 -6.09 -20.08
N VAL A 430 -0.37 -7.03 -19.20
CA VAL A 430 0.98 -7.54 -19.05
C VAL A 430 1.00 -8.94 -19.67
N LEU A 431 1.68 -9.06 -20.80
CA LEU A 431 1.66 -10.26 -21.64
C LEU A 431 2.98 -11.00 -21.58
N PRO A 432 3.00 -12.33 -21.76
CA PRO A 432 4.20 -13.08 -22.02
C PRO A 432 4.94 -12.56 -23.25
N ARG A 433 6.28 -12.69 -23.28
CA ARG A 433 7.05 -12.35 -24.48
C ARG A 433 6.62 -13.22 -25.66
N GLY A 434 6.43 -12.58 -26.81
CA GLY A 434 6.02 -13.28 -28.04
C GLY A 434 4.53 -13.52 -28.20
N THR A 435 3.70 -13.07 -27.25
CA THR A 435 2.22 -13.10 -27.41
C THR A 435 1.79 -11.92 -28.27
N ASN A 436 1.03 -12.20 -29.34
CA ASN A 436 0.36 -11.17 -30.12
C ASN A 436 -1.09 -11.05 -29.69
N LEU A 437 -1.58 -9.81 -29.57
CA LEU A 437 -3.00 -9.53 -29.20
C LEU A 437 -4.01 -9.96 -30.27
N GLN A 438 -3.52 -10.41 -31.44
CA GLN A 438 -4.36 -10.81 -32.58
C GLN A 438 -4.59 -12.33 -32.68
N ASP A 439 -3.91 -13.11 -31.84
CA ASP A 439 -4.08 -14.56 -31.73
C ASP A 439 -5.05 -14.89 -30.56
#